data_3bcd9633d234e481b076ae124867b6f5
#
_entry.id   3bcd9633d234e481b076ae124867b6f5
#
_cell.length_a   1.000
_cell.length_b   1.000
_cell.length_c   1.000
_cell.angle_alpha   90.00
_cell.angle_beta   90.00
_cell.angle_gamma   90.00
#
_symmetry.space_group_name_H-M   'P 1'
#
loop_
_entity.id
_entity.type
_entity.pdbx_description
1 polymer ?
#
loop_
_entity_poly.entity_id
_entity_poly.type
_entity_poly.pdbx_seq_one_letter_code
_entity_poly.pdbx_strand_id
1 'polypeptide(L)'
;MEVAGSSKKEIDEDVPQILQLVGLEQKARNFPSELSGGEQQRVAIARALVHQPDIIIADEPTGNLDPLNTWDVIRLLMKINELGTTIILATHDREIINTINKRVISIDKGKVVRDEEGGRYIL
;
A
#
# COMPACT_ATOMS: atom_id res chain seq x y z
N MET A 1 5.20 -11.58 14.82
CA MET A 1 4.03 -11.47 13.92
C MET A 1 3.65 -12.85 13.40
N GLU A 2 2.49 -13.29 13.73
CA GLU A 2 1.99 -14.56 13.24
C GLU A 2 0.84 -14.36 12.29
N VAL A 3 0.79 -15.22 11.30
CA VAL A 3 -0.26 -15.20 10.30
C VAL A 3 -0.73 -16.62 10.08
N ALA A 4 -2.01 -16.80 9.89
CA ALA A 4 -2.56 -18.09 9.54
C ALA A 4 -1.87 -18.62 8.27
N GLY A 5 -1.29 -19.80 8.36
CA GLY A 5 -0.64 -20.46 7.23
C GLY A 5 0.85 -20.20 7.06
N SER A 6 1.46 -19.31 7.86
CA SER A 6 2.90 -19.05 7.78
C SER A 6 3.63 -19.61 8.97
N SER A 7 4.75 -20.32 8.74
CA SER A 7 5.63 -20.77 9.81
C SER A 7 6.54 -19.64 10.26
N LYS A 8 7.10 -19.77 11.47
CA LYS A 8 8.09 -18.80 11.96
C LYS A 8 9.29 -18.69 11.02
N LYS A 9 9.74 -19.81 10.45
CA LYS A 9 10.85 -19.83 9.51
C LYS A 9 10.52 -19.02 8.24
N GLU A 10 9.33 -19.18 7.69
CA GLU A 10 8.89 -18.44 6.52
C GLU A 10 8.85 -16.94 6.82
N ILE A 11 8.36 -16.57 7.99
CA ILE A 11 8.31 -15.16 8.42
C ILE A 11 9.74 -14.61 8.53
N ASP A 12 10.65 -15.34 9.14
CA ASP A 12 12.04 -14.90 9.33
C ASP A 12 12.80 -14.76 8.01
N GLU A 13 12.50 -15.59 7.01
CA GLU A 13 13.10 -15.52 5.68
C GLU A 13 12.48 -14.40 4.84
N ASP A 14 11.17 -14.19 4.95
CA ASP A 14 10.43 -13.23 4.12
C ASP A 14 10.59 -11.78 4.58
N VAL A 15 10.72 -11.54 5.88
CA VAL A 15 10.79 -10.17 6.40
C VAL A 15 11.94 -9.36 5.81
N PRO A 16 13.20 -9.86 5.73
CA PRO A 16 14.27 -9.08 5.10
C PRO A 16 14.01 -8.76 3.64
N GLN A 17 13.44 -9.70 2.87
CA GLN A 17 13.12 -9.49 1.47
C GLN A 17 12.02 -8.44 1.31
N ILE A 18 11.03 -8.47 2.18
CA ILE A 18 9.95 -7.50 2.19
C ILE A 18 10.46 -6.11 2.55
N LEU A 19 11.33 -6.02 3.55
CA LEU A 19 11.93 -4.73 3.92
C LEU A 19 12.77 -4.16 2.79
N GLN A 20 13.47 -5.01 2.04
CA GLN A 20 14.20 -4.59 0.84
C GLN A 20 13.23 -4.05 -0.21
N LEU A 21 12.12 -4.73 -0.45
CA LEU A 21 11.10 -4.29 -1.40
C LEU A 21 10.55 -2.91 -1.05
N VAL A 22 10.32 -2.63 0.22
CA VAL A 22 9.83 -1.33 0.67
C VAL A 22 10.94 -0.31 0.90
N GLY A 23 12.21 -0.69 0.72
CA GLY A 23 13.35 0.22 0.85
C GLY A 23 13.75 0.54 2.27
N LEU A 24 13.46 -0.34 3.21
CA LEU A 24 13.68 -0.09 4.64
C LEU A 24 14.54 -1.13 5.33
N GLU A 25 15.32 -1.92 4.60
CA GLU A 25 16.15 -2.97 5.18
C GLU A 25 17.15 -2.44 6.20
N GLN A 26 17.61 -1.19 6.04
CA GLN A 26 18.53 -0.56 6.97
C GLN A 26 17.85 -0.05 8.24
N LYS A 27 16.52 -0.01 8.23
CA LYS A 27 15.71 0.51 9.32
C LYS A 27 14.98 -0.60 10.08
N ALA A 28 15.32 -1.86 9.83
CA ALA A 28 14.61 -3.02 10.37
C ALA A 28 14.55 -3.04 11.90
N ARG A 29 15.54 -2.45 12.57
CA ARG A 29 15.62 -2.43 14.03
C ARG A 29 15.21 -1.10 14.65
N ASN A 30 14.81 -0.12 13.85
CA ASN A 30 14.38 1.16 14.37
C ASN A 30 12.97 1.06 14.95
N PHE A 31 12.74 1.84 16.00
CA PHE A 31 11.37 2.00 16.50
C PHE A 31 10.53 2.82 15.53
N PRO A 32 9.20 2.60 15.48
CA PRO A 32 8.33 3.39 14.60
C PRO A 32 8.48 4.90 14.77
N SER A 33 8.74 5.37 15.99
CA SER A 33 8.93 6.80 16.27
C SER A 33 10.19 7.40 15.61
N GLU A 34 11.13 6.56 15.18
CA GLU A 34 12.37 6.98 14.52
C GLU A 34 12.21 7.09 13.01
N LEU A 35 11.03 6.74 12.48
CA LEU A 35 10.77 6.71 11.05
C LEU A 35 9.96 7.93 10.61
N SER A 36 10.19 8.38 9.37
CA SER A 36 9.31 9.37 8.75
C SER A 36 7.90 8.83 8.54
N GLY A 37 6.93 9.71 8.25
CA GLY A 37 5.58 9.29 7.95
C GLY A 37 5.50 8.33 6.78
N GLY A 38 6.26 8.60 5.71
CA GLY A 38 6.32 7.70 4.55
C GLY A 38 6.95 6.36 4.88
N GLU A 39 8.03 6.36 5.68
CA GLU A 39 8.66 5.14 6.14
C GLU A 39 7.71 4.31 7.02
N GLN A 40 6.96 4.95 7.90
CA GLN A 40 5.95 4.28 8.73
C GLN A 40 4.87 3.62 7.87
N GLN A 41 4.40 4.29 6.82
CA GLN A 41 3.43 3.72 5.88
C GLN A 41 4.01 2.51 5.15
N ARG A 42 5.25 2.61 4.69
CA ARG A 42 5.90 1.47 4.01
C ARG A 42 6.08 0.28 4.96
N VAL A 43 6.39 0.52 6.23
CA VAL A 43 6.46 -0.55 7.23
C VAL A 43 5.09 -1.20 7.42
N ALA A 44 4.02 -0.42 7.47
CA ALA A 44 2.66 -0.96 7.58
C ALA A 44 2.32 -1.85 6.38
N ILE A 45 2.70 -1.44 5.18
CA ILE A 45 2.52 -2.25 3.96
C ILE A 45 3.35 -3.52 4.05
N ALA A 46 4.60 -3.43 4.49
CA ALA A 46 5.47 -4.59 4.66
C ALA A 46 4.89 -5.61 5.63
N ARG A 47 4.30 -5.15 6.73
CA ARG A 47 3.62 -6.04 7.69
C ARG A 47 2.45 -6.77 7.05
N ALA A 48 1.67 -6.08 6.22
CA ALA A 48 0.59 -6.73 5.49
C ALA A 48 1.11 -7.78 4.52
N LEU A 49 2.23 -7.50 3.84
CA LEU A 49 2.83 -8.43 2.87
C LEU A 49 3.37 -9.71 3.50
N VAL A 50 3.83 -9.66 4.75
CA VAL A 50 4.34 -10.86 5.43
C VAL A 50 3.27 -11.96 5.49
N HIS A 51 2.02 -11.57 5.50
CA HIS A 51 0.89 -12.49 5.49
C HIS A 51 0.58 -13.10 4.13
N GLN A 52 1.29 -12.68 3.09
CA GLN A 52 1.06 -13.12 1.71
C GLN A 52 -0.42 -13.02 1.30
N PRO A 53 -1.05 -11.85 1.49
CA PRO A 53 -2.48 -11.71 1.22
C PRO A 53 -2.77 -11.67 -0.28
N ASP A 54 -3.95 -12.10 -0.66
CA ASP A 54 -4.45 -11.92 -2.03
C ASP A 54 -4.92 -10.49 -2.28
N ILE A 55 -5.36 -9.82 -1.22
CA ILE A 55 -5.92 -8.46 -1.29
C ILE A 55 -5.33 -7.61 -0.17
N ILE A 56 -4.89 -6.41 -0.54
CA ILE A 56 -4.48 -5.37 0.41
C ILE A 56 -5.45 -4.20 0.29
N ILE A 57 -5.96 -3.74 1.43
CA ILE A 57 -6.83 -2.57 1.50
C ILE A 57 -6.03 -1.43 2.12
N ALA A 58 -5.84 -0.36 1.37
CA ALA A 58 -5.15 0.83 1.82
C ALA A 58 -6.13 2.00 1.88
N ASP A 59 -6.39 2.52 3.07
CA ASP A 59 -7.34 3.59 3.30
C ASP A 59 -6.59 4.90 3.55
N GLU A 60 -6.66 5.82 2.58
CA GLU A 60 -5.96 7.10 2.60
C GLU A 60 -4.49 6.97 3.01
N PRO A 61 -3.71 6.07 2.37
CA PRO A 61 -2.36 5.76 2.86
C PRO A 61 -1.38 6.92 2.75
N THR A 62 -1.72 7.96 2.01
CA THR A 62 -0.84 9.11 1.77
C THR A 62 -1.38 10.41 2.37
N GLY A 63 -2.38 10.34 3.22
CA GLY A 63 -3.17 11.48 3.67
C GLY A 63 -2.39 12.62 4.32
N ASN A 64 -1.28 12.34 5.00
CA ASN A 64 -0.47 13.35 5.68
C ASN A 64 0.98 13.36 5.21
N LEU A 65 1.23 12.84 4.00
CA LEU A 65 2.58 12.76 3.47
C LEU A 65 2.87 13.90 2.51
N ASP A 66 4.14 14.31 2.43
CA ASP A 66 4.59 15.23 1.41
C ASP A 66 4.57 14.55 0.02
N PRO A 67 4.70 15.31 -1.08
CA PRO A 67 4.60 14.73 -2.43
C PRO A 67 5.60 13.60 -2.69
N LEU A 68 6.84 13.75 -2.22
CA LEU A 68 7.87 12.74 -2.46
C LEU A 68 7.51 11.41 -1.77
N ASN A 69 7.17 11.47 -0.50
CA ASN A 69 6.77 10.27 0.26
C ASN A 69 5.44 9.69 -0.25
N THR A 70 4.52 10.55 -0.67
CA THR A 70 3.27 10.11 -1.29
C THR A 70 3.55 9.20 -2.49
N TRP A 71 4.39 9.64 -3.42
CA TRP A 71 4.66 8.86 -4.63
C TRP A 71 5.49 7.62 -4.34
N ASP A 72 6.36 7.64 -3.33
CA ASP A 72 7.06 6.43 -2.91
C ASP A 72 6.09 5.35 -2.43
N VAL A 73 5.09 5.72 -1.64
CA VAL A 73 4.06 4.78 -1.17
C VAL A 73 3.21 4.26 -2.34
N ILE A 74 2.78 5.15 -3.23
CA ILE A 74 1.96 4.76 -4.39
C ILE A 74 2.74 3.83 -5.32
N ARG A 75 4.00 4.14 -5.62
CA ARG A 75 4.83 3.27 -6.46
C ARG A 75 5.00 1.88 -5.84
N LEU A 76 5.16 1.82 -4.52
CA LEU A 76 5.24 0.54 -3.83
C LEU A 76 3.96 -0.27 -3.99
N LEU A 77 2.80 0.35 -3.80
CA LEU A 77 1.52 -0.34 -3.97
C LEU A 77 1.34 -0.83 -5.41
N MET A 78 1.72 -0.02 -6.39
CA MET A 78 1.65 -0.43 -7.80
C MET A 78 2.56 -1.63 -8.09
N LYS A 79 3.76 -1.63 -7.53
CA LYS A 79 4.70 -2.74 -7.69
C LYS A 79 4.16 -4.03 -7.08
N ILE A 80 3.56 -3.96 -5.91
CA ILE A 80 2.92 -5.10 -5.26
C ILE A 80 1.78 -5.63 -6.11
N ASN A 81 0.99 -4.74 -6.69
CA ASN A 81 -0.08 -5.12 -7.61
C ASN A 81 0.45 -5.85 -8.85
N GLU A 82 1.55 -5.37 -9.42
CA GLU A 82 2.19 -6.03 -10.56
C GLU A 82 2.67 -7.44 -10.22
N LEU A 83 3.01 -7.68 -8.97
CA LEU A 83 3.44 -9.01 -8.49
C LEU A 83 2.27 -9.97 -8.23
N GLY A 84 1.04 -9.53 -8.44
CA GLY A 84 -0.13 -10.38 -8.38
C GLY A 84 -1.09 -10.14 -7.22
N THR A 85 -0.79 -9.20 -6.33
CA THR A 85 -1.67 -8.84 -5.23
C THR A 85 -2.71 -7.83 -5.69
N THR A 86 -3.98 -8.06 -5.36
CA THR A 86 -5.03 -7.08 -5.61
C THR A 86 -4.96 -5.97 -4.57
N ILE A 87 -4.97 -4.73 -5.05
CA ILE A 87 -4.92 -3.55 -4.18
C ILE A 87 -6.25 -2.81 -4.27
N ILE A 88 -6.86 -2.56 -3.12
CA ILE A 88 -8.01 -1.66 -3.01
C ILE A 88 -7.52 -0.39 -2.34
N LEU A 89 -7.44 0.70 -3.09
CA LEU A 89 -6.95 1.98 -2.60
C LEU A 89 -8.13 2.93 -2.43
N ALA A 90 -8.43 3.27 -1.17
CA ALA A 90 -9.45 4.27 -0.87
C ALA A 90 -8.78 5.62 -0.74
N THR A 91 -9.11 6.55 -1.62
CA THR A 91 -8.55 7.90 -1.62
C THR A 91 -9.50 8.89 -2.27
N HIS A 92 -9.36 10.17 -1.92
CA HIS A 92 -10.02 11.27 -2.61
C HIS A 92 -9.02 12.16 -3.35
N ASP A 93 -7.77 11.74 -3.47
CA ASP A 93 -6.72 12.50 -4.14
C ASP A 93 -6.82 12.31 -5.66
N ARG A 94 -7.23 13.40 -6.34
CA ARG A 94 -7.41 13.41 -7.82
C ARG A 94 -6.15 13.07 -8.57
N GLU A 95 -5.02 13.62 -8.13
CA GLU A 95 -3.76 13.46 -8.83
C GLU A 95 -3.34 12.00 -8.84
N ILE A 96 -3.48 11.31 -7.71
CA ILE A 96 -3.19 9.88 -7.61
C ILE A 96 -4.09 9.10 -8.57
N ILE A 97 -5.39 9.31 -8.49
CA ILE A 97 -6.37 8.59 -9.30
C ILE A 97 -6.09 8.75 -10.78
N ASN A 98 -5.85 9.99 -11.23
CA ASN A 98 -5.62 10.29 -12.63
C ASN A 98 -4.29 9.77 -13.14
N THR A 99 -3.26 9.74 -12.28
CA THR A 99 -1.92 9.33 -12.68
C THR A 99 -1.79 7.81 -12.80
N ILE A 100 -2.34 7.07 -11.86
CA ILE A 100 -2.21 5.60 -11.88
C ILE A 100 -3.11 4.94 -12.93
N ASN A 101 -4.18 5.60 -13.35
CA ASN A 101 -5.04 5.17 -14.45
C ASN A 101 -5.54 3.72 -14.32
N LYS A 102 -6.04 3.39 -13.15
CA LYS A 102 -6.62 2.07 -12.85
C LYS A 102 -8.12 2.16 -12.75
N ARG A 103 -8.79 1.02 -12.54
CA ARG A 103 -10.23 0.99 -12.32
C ARG A 103 -10.63 1.91 -11.17
N VAL A 104 -11.63 2.73 -11.38
CA VAL A 104 -12.15 3.68 -10.37
C VAL A 104 -13.59 3.33 -10.05
N ILE A 105 -13.86 3.13 -8.78
CA ILE A 105 -15.20 2.96 -8.26
C ILE A 105 -15.50 4.16 -7.37
N SER A 106 -16.49 4.95 -7.76
CA SER A 106 -16.90 6.13 -6.99
C SER A 106 -18.11 5.80 -6.14
N ILE A 107 -18.02 6.16 -4.87
CA ILE A 107 -19.09 5.91 -3.89
C ILE A 107 -19.60 7.24 -3.37
N ASP A 108 -20.91 7.41 -3.38
CA ASP A 108 -21.57 8.59 -2.82
C ASP A 108 -22.77 8.14 -2.00
N LYS A 109 -22.84 8.62 -0.74
CA LYS A 109 -23.93 8.30 0.19
C LYS A 109 -24.17 6.79 0.33
N GLY A 110 -23.08 6.02 0.37
CA GLY A 110 -23.13 4.58 0.54
C GLY A 110 -23.49 3.79 -0.71
N LYS A 111 -23.54 4.43 -1.88
CA LYS A 111 -23.89 3.78 -3.14
C LYS A 111 -22.80 3.95 -4.17
N VAL A 112 -22.61 2.91 -4.98
CA VAL A 112 -21.70 2.99 -6.14
C VAL A 112 -22.40 3.83 -7.21
N VAL A 113 -21.78 4.96 -7.57
CA VAL A 113 -22.31 5.88 -8.58
C VAL A 113 -21.51 5.85 -9.87
N ARG A 114 -20.34 5.19 -9.86
CA ARG A 114 -19.47 5.09 -11.02
C ARG A 114 -18.55 3.88 -10.88
N ASP A 115 -18.29 3.18 -11.97
CA ASP A 115 -17.33 2.08 -12.03
C ASP A 115 -16.75 2.05 -13.44
N GLU A 116 -15.49 2.48 -13.59
CA GLU A 116 -14.83 2.61 -14.88
C GLU A 116 -13.42 2.04 -14.87
N GLU A 117 -13.11 1.25 -15.89
CA GLU A 117 -11.74 0.82 -16.18
C GLU A 117 -10.96 2.03 -16.70
N GLY A 118 -9.72 2.23 -16.20
CA GLY A 118 -8.92 3.38 -16.59
C GLY A 118 -9.61 4.71 -16.32
N GLY A 119 -10.42 4.77 -15.28
CA GLY A 119 -11.23 5.93 -14.94
C GLY A 119 -10.43 7.09 -14.38
N ARG A 120 -11.05 8.24 -14.36
CA ARG A 120 -10.51 9.47 -13.78
C ARG A 120 -11.41 9.94 -12.66
N TYR A 121 -10.84 10.78 -11.80
CA TYR A 121 -11.60 11.39 -10.73
C TYR A 121 -12.56 12.43 -11.31
N ILE A 122 -13.85 12.14 -11.23
CA ILE A 122 -14.92 13.04 -11.64
C ILE A 122 -15.97 13.02 -10.54
N LEU A 123 -16.37 14.17 -10.08
CA LEU A 123 -17.48 14.33 -9.16
C LEU A 123 -18.60 15.09 -9.83
#